data_e231b6f779f1abdb8edb221629d51b33
#
_entry.id   e231b6f779f1abdb8edb221629d51b33
#
_cell.length_a   1.000
_cell.length_b   1.000
_cell.length_c   1.000
_cell.angle_alpha   90.00
_cell.angle_beta   90.00
_cell.angle_gamma   90.00
#
_symmetry.space_group_name_H-M   'P 1'
#
loop_
_entity.id
_entity.type
_entity.pdbx_description
1 polymer ?
#
loop_
_entity_poly.entity_id
_entity_poly.type
_entity_poly.pdbx_seq_one_letter_code
_entity_poly.pdbx_strand_id
1 'polypeptide(L)'
;VDSMRANNHDFTNKLHVILGLIQMEMYDEATAYIQNITMVQRETISKVMHAVNEPAVAALLIGKIARASELTVKFVLREGCFYSAADMNLPSEMMVTVIGNLLDNAFEAMNGMDSMNDHKELLFGIYSRPGAVLITVDDTGKGIKSEDIDNIFVMGYSTKGEGRGTGLYQIKSMVENFGGKITVESQEGVGSSF
;
A
#
# COMPACT_ATOMS: atom_id res chain seq x y z
N VAL A 1 -4.63 14.92 16.18
CA VAL A 1 -4.81 13.79 17.12
C VAL A 1 -6.25 13.28 17.06
N ASP A 2 -7.26 14.15 16.89
CA ASP A 2 -8.67 13.77 16.90
C ASP A 2 -9.15 13.08 15.62
N SER A 3 -8.61 13.42 14.44
CA SER A 3 -8.96 12.77 13.18
C SER A 3 -8.46 11.31 13.08
N MET A 4 -7.31 11.00 13.67
CA MET A 4 -6.81 9.61 13.74
C MET A 4 -7.64 8.73 14.67
N ARG A 5 -8.17 9.29 15.79
CA ARG A 5 -9.07 8.56 16.69
C ARG A 5 -10.43 8.32 16.06
N ALA A 6 -10.98 9.30 15.34
CA ALA A 6 -12.25 9.17 14.64
C ALA A 6 -12.19 8.11 13.54
N ASN A 7 -11.12 8.07 12.72
CA ASN A 7 -10.93 7.07 11.66
C ASN A 7 -10.73 5.64 12.21
N ASN A 8 -9.97 5.47 13.31
CA ASN A 8 -9.84 4.17 13.96
C ASN A 8 -11.17 3.67 14.52
N HIS A 9 -12.01 4.56 15.03
CA HIS A 9 -13.30 4.20 15.58
C HIS A 9 -14.28 3.75 14.47
N ASP A 10 -14.30 4.44 13.33
CA ASP A 10 -15.14 4.07 12.18
C ASP A 10 -14.71 2.73 11.56
N PHE A 11 -13.41 2.52 11.38
CA PHE A 11 -12.88 1.25 10.88
C PHE A 11 -13.20 0.08 11.84
N THR A 12 -13.01 0.27 13.14
CA THR A 12 -13.34 -0.73 14.16
C THR A 12 -14.84 -1.06 14.16
N ASN A 13 -15.69 -0.06 14.00
CA ASN A 13 -17.14 -0.27 13.91
C ASN A 13 -17.53 -1.07 12.66
N LYS A 14 -16.93 -0.79 11.49
CA LYS A 14 -17.15 -1.56 10.27
C LYS A 14 -16.72 -3.01 10.42
N LEU A 15 -15.57 -3.27 11.06
CA LEU A 15 -15.13 -4.62 11.37
C LEU A 15 -16.08 -5.36 12.33
N HIS A 16 -16.61 -4.68 13.35
CA HIS A 16 -17.57 -5.27 14.27
C HIS A 16 -18.87 -5.64 13.58
N VAL A 17 -19.36 -4.82 12.65
CA VAL A 17 -20.55 -5.15 11.83
C VAL A 17 -20.29 -6.40 10.98
N ILE A 18 -19.16 -6.46 10.28
CA ILE A 18 -18.78 -7.62 9.46
C ILE A 18 -18.68 -8.88 10.33
N LEU A 19 -17.99 -8.79 11.46
CA LEU A 19 -17.85 -9.91 12.40
C LEU A 19 -19.22 -10.39 12.92
N GLY A 20 -20.10 -9.45 13.29
CA GLY A 20 -21.45 -9.76 13.73
C GLY A 20 -22.26 -10.51 12.66
N LEU A 21 -22.21 -10.04 11.40
CA LEU A 21 -22.87 -10.68 10.28
C LEU A 21 -22.34 -12.11 10.04
N ILE A 22 -21.02 -12.30 10.11
CA ILE A 22 -20.39 -13.63 9.97
C ILE A 22 -20.81 -14.55 11.12
N GLN A 23 -20.82 -14.05 12.37
CA GLN A 23 -21.25 -14.85 13.55
C GLN A 23 -22.73 -15.23 13.51
N MET A 24 -23.55 -14.44 12.82
CA MET A 24 -24.96 -14.73 12.56
C MET A 24 -25.19 -15.60 11.32
N GLU A 25 -24.12 -16.09 10.68
CA GLU A 25 -24.15 -16.87 9.43
C GLU A 25 -24.79 -16.12 8.24
N MET A 26 -24.86 -14.78 8.32
CA MET A 26 -25.39 -13.90 7.27
C MET A 26 -24.28 -13.53 6.27
N TYR A 27 -23.80 -14.53 5.53
CA TYR A 27 -22.62 -14.36 4.65
C TYR A 27 -22.90 -13.46 3.45
N ASP A 28 -24.11 -13.52 2.90
CA ASP A 28 -24.50 -12.68 1.75
C ASP A 28 -24.57 -11.21 2.15
N GLU A 29 -25.10 -10.91 3.33
CA GLU A 29 -25.18 -9.56 3.89
C GLU A 29 -23.79 -9.06 4.27
N ALA A 30 -22.94 -9.89 4.85
CA ALA A 30 -21.54 -9.54 5.14
C ALA A 30 -20.80 -9.18 3.84
N THR A 31 -20.99 -9.98 2.80
CA THR A 31 -20.43 -9.77 1.47
C THR A 31 -20.96 -8.47 0.85
N ALA A 32 -22.27 -8.23 0.90
CA ALA A 32 -22.90 -7.01 0.40
C ALA A 32 -22.42 -5.77 1.17
N TYR A 33 -22.25 -5.86 2.49
CA TYR A 33 -21.74 -4.77 3.32
C TYR A 33 -20.30 -4.42 2.95
N ILE A 34 -19.43 -5.43 2.81
CA ILE A 34 -18.04 -5.23 2.34
C ILE A 34 -18.02 -4.60 0.95
N GLN A 35 -18.85 -5.10 0.03
CA GLN A 35 -18.96 -4.58 -1.33
C GLN A 35 -19.42 -3.13 -1.37
N ASN A 36 -20.35 -2.72 -0.50
CA ASN A 36 -20.81 -1.33 -0.43
C ASN A 36 -19.74 -0.37 0.08
N ILE A 37 -18.91 -0.81 1.02
CA ILE A 37 -17.73 -0.04 1.48
C ILE A 37 -16.73 0.15 0.33
N THR A 38 -16.63 -0.82 -0.59
CA THR A 38 -15.62 -0.88 -1.66
C THR A 38 -16.16 -0.52 -3.05
N MET A 39 -17.39 -0.01 -3.16
CA MET A 39 -18.05 0.23 -4.47
C MET A 39 -17.24 1.05 -5.47
N VAL A 40 -16.40 1.97 -4.98
CA VAL A 40 -15.62 2.89 -5.83
C VAL A 40 -14.44 2.21 -6.54
N GLN A 41 -14.02 1.02 -6.10
CA GLN A 41 -12.81 0.37 -6.65
C GLN A 41 -12.98 -1.12 -7.01
N ARG A 42 -14.20 -1.56 -7.27
CA ARG A 42 -14.50 -2.99 -7.64
C ARG A 42 -13.64 -3.51 -8.79
N GLU A 43 -13.42 -2.67 -9.81
CA GLU A 43 -12.61 -3.06 -10.96
C GLU A 43 -11.15 -3.31 -10.56
N THR A 44 -10.58 -2.43 -9.73
CA THR A 44 -9.21 -2.58 -9.24
C THR A 44 -9.06 -3.82 -8.35
N ILE A 45 -10.02 -4.07 -7.46
CA ILE A 45 -10.03 -5.28 -6.61
C ILE A 45 -10.11 -6.54 -7.48
N SER A 46 -10.99 -6.56 -8.48
CA SER A 46 -11.08 -7.69 -9.41
C SER A 46 -9.77 -7.94 -10.15
N LYS A 47 -9.10 -6.87 -10.62
CA LYS A 47 -7.77 -6.96 -11.25
C LYS A 47 -6.74 -7.56 -10.28
N VAL A 48 -6.71 -7.13 -9.02
CA VAL A 48 -5.81 -7.68 -7.99
C VAL A 48 -6.04 -9.18 -7.81
N MET A 49 -7.30 -9.60 -7.65
CA MET A 49 -7.64 -11.01 -7.44
C MET A 49 -7.24 -11.92 -8.62
N HIS A 50 -7.21 -11.37 -9.84
CA HIS A 50 -6.77 -12.14 -11.02
C HIS A 50 -5.25 -12.10 -11.22
N ALA A 51 -4.60 -11.00 -10.84
CA ALA A 51 -3.18 -10.78 -11.08
C ALA A 51 -2.29 -11.36 -9.98
N VAL A 52 -2.77 -11.49 -8.74
CA VAL A 52 -1.97 -11.84 -7.57
C VAL A 52 -2.39 -13.20 -7.01
N ASN A 53 -1.58 -14.23 -7.31
CA ASN A 53 -1.81 -15.61 -6.89
C ASN A 53 -1.15 -15.92 -5.53
N GLU A 54 -1.14 -14.96 -4.61
CA GLU A 54 -0.67 -15.14 -3.24
C GLU A 54 -1.67 -14.46 -2.29
N PRO A 55 -2.38 -15.25 -1.44
CA PRO A 55 -3.51 -14.75 -0.66
C PRO A 55 -3.18 -13.59 0.28
N ALA A 56 -2.01 -13.62 0.95
CA ALA A 56 -1.65 -12.59 1.91
C ALA A 56 -1.34 -11.25 1.22
N VAL A 57 -0.66 -11.29 0.07
CA VAL A 57 -0.40 -10.08 -0.75
C VAL A 57 -1.69 -9.55 -1.36
N ALA A 58 -2.56 -10.42 -1.86
CA ALA A 58 -3.85 -10.00 -2.41
C ALA A 58 -4.72 -9.33 -1.32
N ALA A 59 -4.82 -9.93 -0.13
CA ALA A 59 -5.55 -9.37 1.00
C ALA A 59 -4.98 -8.02 1.45
N LEU A 60 -3.64 -7.89 1.52
CA LEU A 60 -2.98 -6.61 1.80
C LEU A 60 -3.40 -5.54 0.80
N LEU A 61 -3.30 -5.84 -0.50
CA LEU A 61 -3.63 -4.88 -1.56
C LEU A 61 -5.09 -4.45 -1.51
N ILE A 62 -6.02 -5.37 -1.27
CA ILE A 62 -7.46 -5.06 -1.11
C ILE A 62 -7.65 -4.09 0.08
N GLY A 63 -6.99 -4.34 1.22
CA GLY A 63 -7.02 -3.42 2.35
C GLY A 63 -6.44 -2.05 2.04
N LYS A 64 -5.34 -1.99 1.27
CA LYS A 64 -4.73 -0.71 0.85
C LYS A 64 -5.60 0.05 -0.17
N ILE A 65 -6.31 -0.66 -1.04
CA ILE A 65 -7.30 -0.06 -1.96
C ILE A 65 -8.45 0.58 -1.17
N ALA A 66 -8.97 -0.09 -0.16
CA ALA A 66 -9.98 0.47 0.73
C ALA A 66 -9.45 1.73 1.44
N ARG A 67 -8.22 1.67 1.96
CA ARG A 67 -7.54 2.81 2.60
C ARG A 67 -7.34 4.00 1.65
N ALA A 68 -6.96 3.73 0.40
CA ALA A 68 -6.84 4.77 -0.64
C ALA A 68 -8.17 5.52 -0.83
N SER A 69 -9.29 4.78 -0.87
CA SER A 69 -10.63 5.38 -0.98
C SER A 69 -10.97 6.30 0.19
N GLU A 70 -10.64 5.90 1.43
CA GLU A 70 -10.83 6.74 2.61
C GLU A 70 -10.01 8.05 2.56
N LEU A 71 -8.81 7.98 1.97
CA LEU A 71 -7.90 9.11 1.83
C LEU A 71 -8.15 9.94 0.56
N THR A 72 -9.19 9.59 -0.22
CA THR A 72 -9.47 10.20 -1.53
C THR A 72 -8.29 10.10 -2.52
N VAL A 73 -7.52 9.01 -2.43
CA VAL A 73 -6.42 8.67 -3.33
C VAL A 73 -6.94 7.72 -4.39
N LYS A 74 -6.71 8.04 -5.66
CA LYS A 74 -6.97 7.13 -6.78
C LYS A 74 -5.89 6.05 -6.83
N PHE A 75 -6.26 4.82 -6.44
CA PHE A 75 -5.37 3.67 -6.54
C PHE A 75 -5.49 3.03 -7.92
N VAL A 76 -4.38 2.89 -8.63
CA VAL A 76 -4.30 2.30 -9.97
C VAL A 76 -3.36 1.10 -9.95
N LEU A 77 -3.88 -0.07 -10.33
CA LEU A 77 -3.04 -1.23 -10.61
C LEU A 77 -2.49 -1.09 -12.04
N ARG A 78 -1.17 -1.12 -12.20
CA ARG A 78 -0.53 -1.04 -13.52
C ARG A 78 -0.93 -2.21 -14.41
N GLU A 79 -0.95 -1.99 -15.70
CA GLU A 79 -1.22 -3.03 -16.68
C GLU A 79 -0.14 -4.12 -16.67
N GLY A 80 -0.54 -5.35 -16.98
CA GLY A 80 0.37 -6.49 -17.03
C GLY A 80 0.85 -6.99 -15.66
N CYS A 81 0.30 -6.49 -14.56
CA CYS A 81 0.59 -7.03 -13.22
C CYS A 81 0.30 -8.53 -13.19
N PHE A 82 1.27 -9.26 -12.67
CA PHE A 82 1.16 -10.69 -12.38
C PHE A 82 2.14 -11.05 -11.27
N TYR A 83 1.66 -11.72 -10.23
CA TYR A 83 2.50 -12.24 -9.15
C TYR A 83 2.09 -13.65 -8.76
N SER A 84 3.06 -14.55 -8.79
CA SER A 84 2.94 -15.92 -8.27
C SER A 84 4.06 -16.20 -7.27
N ALA A 85 3.70 -16.65 -6.07
CA ALA A 85 4.68 -17.07 -5.06
C ALA A 85 5.56 -18.24 -5.53
N ALA A 86 5.10 -19.02 -6.53
CA ALA A 86 5.86 -20.11 -7.13
C ALA A 86 7.05 -19.63 -7.97
N ASP A 87 7.06 -18.38 -8.44
CA ASP A 87 8.15 -17.83 -9.26
C ASP A 87 9.41 -17.54 -8.45
N MET A 88 9.24 -17.19 -7.18
CA MET A 88 10.36 -17.00 -6.24
C MET A 88 9.98 -17.56 -4.87
N ASN A 89 10.94 -18.24 -4.24
CA ASN A 89 10.76 -18.72 -2.87
C ASN A 89 11.01 -17.59 -1.85
N LEU A 90 10.17 -16.56 -1.92
CA LEU A 90 10.18 -15.45 -0.96
C LEU A 90 9.12 -15.67 0.11
N PRO A 91 9.42 -15.41 1.39
CA PRO A 91 8.41 -15.47 2.44
C PRO A 91 7.28 -14.47 2.18
N SER A 92 6.02 -14.93 2.28
CA SER A 92 4.85 -14.05 2.12
C SER A 92 4.88 -12.85 3.08
N GLU A 93 5.36 -13.06 4.32
CA GLU A 93 5.52 -11.99 5.31
C GLU A 93 6.49 -10.89 4.85
N MET A 94 7.57 -11.27 4.15
CA MET A 94 8.49 -10.30 3.55
C MET A 94 7.77 -9.44 2.50
N MET A 95 7.05 -10.08 1.59
CA MET A 95 6.29 -9.39 0.54
C MET A 95 5.25 -8.43 1.12
N VAL A 96 4.50 -8.90 2.11
CA VAL A 96 3.51 -8.09 2.86
C VAL A 96 4.19 -6.89 3.53
N THR A 97 5.34 -7.09 4.16
CA THR A 97 6.08 -6.02 4.84
C THR A 97 6.62 -5.00 3.87
N VAL A 98 7.26 -5.44 2.78
CA VAL A 98 7.83 -4.53 1.76
C VAL A 98 6.74 -3.72 1.09
N ILE A 99 5.72 -4.38 0.54
CA ILE A 99 4.61 -3.72 -0.16
C ILE A 99 3.84 -2.81 0.80
N GLY A 100 3.55 -3.27 2.02
CA GLY A 100 2.84 -2.51 3.03
C GLY A 100 3.55 -1.20 3.38
N ASN A 101 4.86 -1.23 3.63
CA ASN A 101 5.65 -0.04 3.94
C ASN A 101 5.71 0.95 2.77
N LEU A 102 5.92 0.46 1.54
CA LEU A 102 5.97 1.34 0.36
C LEU A 102 4.64 2.06 0.16
N LEU A 103 3.52 1.33 0.23
CA LEU A 103 2.19 1.91 0.08
C LEU A 103 1.83 2.88 1.22
N ASP A 104 2.22 2.58 2.47
CA ASP A 104 1.99 3.48 3.60
C ASP A 104 2.81 4.77 3.46
N ASN A 105 4.05 4.69 2.99
CA ASN A 105 4.86 5.86 2.69
C ASN A 105 4.23 6.74 1.60
N ALA A 106 3.69 6.14 0.54
CA ALA A 106 2.99 6.85 -0.52
C ALA A 106 1.73 7.56 0.01
N PHE A 107 0.89 6.88 0.80
CA PHE A 107 -0.27 7.50 1.44
C PHE A 107 0.12 8.66 2.36
N GLU A 108 1.18 8.49 3.14
CA GLU A 108 1.68 9.55 4.02
C GLU A 108 2.24 10.74 3.22
N ALA A 109 2.88 10.51 2.06
CA ALA A 109 3.37 11.58 1.20
C ALA A 109 2.23 12.43 0.63
N MET A 110 1.07 11.83 0.40
CA MET A 110 -0.14 12.50 -0.08
C MET A 110 -1.06 13.03 1.04
N ASN A 111 -0.74 12.72 2.31
CA ASN A 111 -1.54 13.20 3.44
C ASN A 111 -1.36 14.70 3.64
N GLY A 112 -2.46 15.42 3.83
CA GLY A 112 -2.45 16.88 4.01
C GLY A 112 -2.42 17.69 2.70
N MET A 113 -2.36 17.04 1.52
CA MET A 113 -2.62 17.70 0.25
C MET A 113 -4.11 18.07 0.13
N ASP A 114 -4.40 19.18 -0.50
CA ASP A 114 -5.79 19.61 -0.74
C ASP A 114 -6.43 18.72 -1.81
N SER A 115 -7.41 17.90 -1.39
CA SER A 115 -8.10 16.97 -2.29
C SER A 115 -8.96 17.66 -3.37
N MET A 116 -9.23 18.97 -3.26
CA MET A 116 -9.97 19.72 -4.27
C MET A 116 -9.06 20.27 -5.40
N ASN A 117 -7.80 20.55 -5.07
CA ASN A 117 -6.85 21.17 -6.01
C ASN A 117 -5.72 20.22 -6.43
N ASP A 118 -5.44 19.19 -5.61
CA ASP A 118 -4.30 18.30 -5.80
C ASP A 118 -4.76 16.93 -6.31
N HIS A 119 -4.17 16.46 -7.40
CA HIS A 119 -4.44 15.12 -7.93
C HIS A 119 -3.67 14.08 -7.13
N LYS A 120 -4.38 13.31 -6.28
CA LYS A 120 -3.79 12.22 -5.49
C LYS A 120 -3.95 10.91 -6.23
N GLU A 121 -2.86 10.43 -6.80
CA GLU A 121 -2.83 9.15 -7.51
C GLU A 121 -1.67 8.29 -7.00
N LEU A 122 -1.93 7.00 -6.83
CA LEU A 122 -0.96 5.97 -6.50
C LEU A 122 -1.04 4.88 -7.55
N LEU A 123 0.08 4.64 -8.26
CA LEU A 123 0.20 3.54 -9.20
C LEU A 123 1.01 2.42 -8.57
N PHE A 124 0.45 1.22 -8.56
CA PHE A 124 1.10 0.03 -8.04
C PHE A 124 1.33 -1.00 -9.14
N GLY A 125 2.54 -1.54 -9.22
CA GLY A 125 2.91 -2.61 -10.13
C GLY A 125 3.59 -3.75 -9.39
N ILE A 126 3.26 -5.00 -9.75
CA ILE A 126 3.95 -6.19 -9.31
C ILE A 126 4.05 -7.18 -10.46
N TYR A 127 5.26 -7.66 -10.71
CA TYR A 127 5.57 -8.53 -11.85
C TYR A 127 6.52 -9.62 -11.40
N SER A 128 6.11 -10.88 -11.54
CA SER A 128 6.97 -12.02 -11.26
C SER A 128 7.26 -12.86 -12.49
N ARG A 129 8.43 -13.48 -12.48
CA ARG A 129 8.87 -14.51 -13.40
C ARG A 129 9.81 -15.44 -12.64
N PRO A 130 10.09 -16.66 -13.11
CA PRO A 130 11.01 -17.56 -12.44
C PRO A 130 12.35 -16.88 -12.08
N GLY A 131 12.62 -16.78 -10.77
CA GLY A 131 13.84 -16.19 -10.22
C GLY A 131 13.85 -14.66 -10.10
N ALA A 132 12.76 -13.94 -10.41
CA ALA A 132 12.71 -12.47 -10.25
C ALA A 132 11.32 -11.95 -9.92
N VAL A 133 11.27 -10.93 -9.05
CA VAL A 133 10.08 -10.11 -8.77
C VAL A 133 10.46 -8.64 -8.88
N LEU A 134 9.63 -7.86 -9.57
CA LEU A 134 9.70 -6.41 -9.63
C LEU A 134 8.45 -5.83 -8.95
N ILE A 135 8.64 -4.88 -8.04
CA ILE A 135 7.57 -4.10 -7.42
C ILE A 135 7.82 -2.63 -7.76
N THR A 136 6.77 -1.91 -8.15
CA THR A 136 6.81 -0.46 -8.37
C THR A 136 5.69 0.22 -7.60
N VAL A 137 6.01 1.33 -6.95
CA VAL A 137 5.05 2.19 -6.25
C VAL A 137 5.35 3.63 -6.62
N ASP A 138 4.42 4.27 -7.31
CA ASP A 138 4.55 5.68 -7.71
C ASP A 138 3.43 6.48 -7.07
N ASP A 139 3.77 7.59 -6.45
CA ASP A 139 2.83 8.51 -5.81
C ASP A 139 2.99 9.93 -6.36
N THR A 140 1.90 10.68 -6.35
CA THR A 140 1.86 12.12 -6.67
C THR A 140 1.94 12.97 -5.41
N GLY A 141 2.62 12.48 -4.36
CA GLY A 141 2.75 13.17 -3.09
C GLY A 141 3.73 14.34 -3.13
N LYS A 142 4.09 14.82 -1.95
CA LYS A 142 5.01 15.97 -1.81
C LYS A 142 6.42 15.72 -2.34
N GLY A 143 6.76 14.49 -2.69
CA GLY A 143 8.11 14.10 -3.11
C GLY A 143 9.14 14.18 -1.97
N ILE A 144 10.39 13.95 -2.34
CA ILE A 144 11.57 13.95 -1.45
C ILE A 144 12.56 14.97 -1.98
N LYS A 145 13.12 15.77 -1.09
CA LYS A 145 14.17 16.72 -1.44
C LYS A 145 15.42 16.00 -1.91
N SER A 146 16.12 16.54 -2.89
CA SER A 146 17.34 15.93 -3.43
C SER A 146 18.42 15.68 -2.37
N GLU A 147 18.51 16.54 -1.35
CA GLU A 147 19.45 16.40 -0.23
C GLU A 147 19.10 15.25 0.72
N ASP A 148 17.85 14.79 0.70
CA ASP A 148 17.34 13.72 1.58
C ASP A 148 17.38 12.34 0.93
N ILE A 149 17.42 12.25 -0.41
CA ILE A 149 17.28 10.99 -1.17
C ILE A 149 18.29 9.93 -0.70
N ASP A 150 19.52 10.30 -0.47
CA ASP A 150 20.57 9.38 -0.02
C ASP A 150 20.35 8.92 1.43
N ASN A 151 19.63 9.70 2.22
CA ASN A 151 19.43 9.48 3.65
C ASN A 151 18.16 8.70 3.99
N ILE A 152 17.17 8.63 3.10
CA ILE A 152 15.86 8.00 3.41
C ILE A 152 15.97 6.53 3.81
N PHE A 153 17.03 5.85 3.42
CA PHE A 153 17.32 4.46 3.78
C PHE A 153 18.24 4.31 5.00
N VAL A 154 18.65 5.43 5.63
CA VAL A 154 19.47 5.39 6.85
C VAL A 154 18.57 5.12 8.05
N MET A 155 19.02 4.24 8.95
CA MET A 155 18.27 3.90 10.16
C MET A 155 17.99 5.13 11.02
N GLY A 156 16.71 5.33 11.37
CA GLY A 156 16.27 6.45 12.20
C GLY A 156 16.13 7.78 11.45
N TYR A 157 16.46 7.83 10.17
CA TYR A 157 16.25 9.05 9.38
C TYR A 157 14.74 9.23 9.08
N SER A 158 14.20 10.36 9.45
CA SER A 158 12.81 10.73 9.18
C SER A 158 12.65 12.24 9.11
N THR A 159 12.03 12.72 8.06
CA THR A 159 11.57 14.12 7.96
C THR A 159 10.27 14.37 8.75
N LYS A 160 9.72 13.34 9.43
CA LYS A 160 8.38 13.33 10.05
C LYS A 160 8.40 13.34 11.58
N GLY A 161 9.57 13.50 12.24
CA GLY A 161 9.74 13.60 13.70
C GLY A 161 10.40 12.38 14.35
N GLU A 162 10.71 12.51 15.65
CA GLU A 162 11.38 11.48 16.45
C GLU A 162 10.56 10.18 16.57
N GLY A 163 11.24 9.04 16.59
CA GLY A 163 10.64 7.70 16.72
C GLY A 163 10.10 7.11 15.40
N ARG A 164 10.30 7.77 14.25
CA ARG A 164 9.99 7.29 12.90
C ARG A 164 11.28 7.12 12.09
N GLY A 165 11.18 6.53 10.88
CA GLY A 165 12.34 6.38 9.98
C GLY A 165 12.98 5.01 9.99
N THR A 166 12.27 3.98 10.47
CA THR A 166 12.74 2.59 10.44
C THR A 166 12.23 1.79 9.24
N GLY A 167 11.09 2.18 8.66
CA GLY A 167 10.40 1.40 7.63
C GLY A 167 11.24 1.21 6.35
N LEU A 168 11.74 2.28 5.73
CA LEU A 168 12.56 2.18 4.52
C LEU A 168 13.90 1.48 4.77
N TYR A 169 14.53 1.72 5.91
CA TYR A 169 15.73 0.99 6.32
C TYR A 169 15.47 -0.51 6.43
N GLN A 170 14.38 -0.90 7.10
CA GLN A 170 14.01 -2.32 7.28
C GLN A 170 13.74 -3.00 5.94
N ILE A 171 12.94 -2.41 5.06
CA ILE A 171 12.64 -3.02 3.76
C ILE A 171 13.87 -3.07 2.86
N LYS A 172 14.76 -2.08 2.90
CA LYS A 172 16.03 -2.14 2.18
C LYS A 172 16.87 -3.33 2.66
N SER A 173 17.05 -3.47 3.97
CA SER A 173 17.78 -4.61 4.55
C SER A 173 17.14 -5.95 4.18
N MET A 174 15.80 -6.05 4.23
CA MET A 174 15.09 -7.27 3.81
C MET A 174 15.35 -7.59 2.34
N VAL A 175 15.17 -6.62 1.45
CA VAL A 175 15.35 -6.81 0.00
C VAL A 175 16.79 -7.22 -0.32
N GLU A 176 17.79 -6.55 0.27
CA GLU A 176 19.21 -6.85 0.07
C GLU A 176 19.60 -8.24 0.60
N ASN A 177 19.03 -8.69 1.72
CA ASN A 177 19.26 -10.04 2.28
C ASN A 177 18.79 -11.15 1.33
N PHE A 178 17.81 -10.87 0.48
CA PHE A 178 17.36 -11.80 -0.58
C PHE A 178 17.99 -11.53 -1.95
N GLY A 179 19.09 -10.73 -1.98
CA GLY A 179 19.84 -10.45 -3.20
C GLY A 179 19.15 -9.45 -4.13
N GLY A 180 18.12 -8.77 -3.66
CA GLY A 180 17.42 -7.74 -4.41
C GLY A 180 18.03 -6.35 -4.24
N LYS A 181 17.40 -5.37 -4.88
CA LYS A 181 17.78 -3.95 -4.80
C LYS A 181 16.51 -3.09 -4.70
N ILE A 182 16.55 -2.06 -3.88
CA ILE A 182 15.53 -1.01 -3.85
C ILE A 182 16.14 0.30 -4.35
N THR A 183 15.42 1.01 -5.19
CA THR A 183 15.80 2.33 -5.71
C THR A 183 14.65 3.31 -5.56
N VAL A 184 14.94 4.59 -5.59
CA VAL A 184 13.96 5.66 -5.54
C VAL A 184 14.33 6.74 -6.53
N GLU A 185 13.34 7.25 -7.23
CA GLU A 185 13.38 8.49 -7.99
C GLU A 185 12.30 9.41 -7.43
N SER A 186 12.66 10.65 -7.13
CA SER A 186 11.71 11.59 -6.54
C SER A 186 12.05 13.02 -6.88
N GLN A 187 11.01 13.85 -6.97
CA GLN A 187 11.12 15.29 -7.13
C GLN A 187 10.17 15.98 -6.16
N GLU A 188 10.70 16.94 -5.38
CA GLU A 188 9.92 17.73 -4.43
C GLU A 188 8.76 18.44 -5.15
N GLY A 189 7.55 18.31 -4.61
CA GLY A 189 6.33 18.88 -5.16
C GLY A 189 5.72 18.11 -6.33
N VAL A 190 6.31 16.98 -6.76
CA VAL A 190 5.81 16.17 -7.89
C VAL A 190 5.39 14.78 -7.44
N GLY A 191 6.25 14.09 -6.66
CA GLY A 191 6.00 12.74 -6.18
C GLY A 191 7.24 11.88 -6.09
N SER A 192 7.03 10.58 -5.81
CA SER A 192 8.11 9.60 -5.68
C SER A 192 7.78 8.31 -6.42
N SER A 193 8.83 7.63 -6.90
CA SER A 193 8.78 6.31 -7.52
C SER A 193 9.80 5.38 -6.85
N PHE A 194 9.33 4.28 -6.29
CA PHE A 194 10.13 3.21 -5.70
C PHE A 194 10.08 1.96 -6.55
#